data_637403aa85ff79ffa5988d503fa1d8d9
#
_entry.id   637403aa85ff79ffa5988d503fa1d8d9
#
_cell.length_a   1.000
_cell.length_b   1.000
_cell.length_c   1.000
_cell.angle_alpha   90.00
_cell.angle_beta   90.00
_cell.angle_gamma   90.00
#
_symmetry.space_group_name_H-M   'P 1'
#
loop_
_entity.id
_entity.type
_entity.pdbx_description
1 polymer ?
#
loop_
_entity_poly.entity_id
_entity_poly.type
_entity_poly.pdbx_seq_one_letter_code
_entity_poly.pdbx_strand_id
1 'polypeptide(L)'
;GRMSRLGLFGYGSLVLPETTQANDAGAFLRLGYDTRDAVGLPTRGTMMALSYLHSGSFLGGEQDYDVAEGVLTRAFPWRGDSLSLILGGGMELAGDLPVARDFRLGGIRSFPGLRIDELRGTSYWFAGTTYLWKLADIQPLMGQALYAGLRLQAGRMGGSRDPLNPGTLYGIAGSL
;
A
#
# COMPACT_ATOMS: atom_id res chain seq x y z
N GLY A 1 15.19 -17.40 16.38
CA GLY A 1 13.93 -18.06 16.00
C GLY A 1 13.14 -17.14 15.09
N ARG A 2 12.81 -17.61 13.86
CA ARG A 2 11.97 -16.88 12.93
C ARG A 2 10.54 -16.88 13.49
N MET A 3 10.02 -15.73 13.87
CA MET A 3 8.59 -15.56 14.13
C MET A 3 7.94 -15.12 12.82
N SER A 4 7.28 -16.05 12.13
CA SER A 4 6.29 -15.72 11.13
C SER A 4 4.97 -15.38 11.85
N ARG A 5 4.46 -14.20 11.64
CA ARG A 5 3.15 -13.81 12.19
C ARG A 5 2.12 -13.93 11.08
N LEU A 6 1.28 -14.94 11.19
CA LEU A 6 0.02 -14.98 10.44
C LEU A 6 -1.06 -14.41 11.34
N GLY A 7 -1.61 -13.26 10.96
CA GLY A 7 -2.71 -12.63 11.69
C GLY A 7 -3.99 -12.63 10.84
N LEU A 8 -5.03 -13.27 11.33
CA LEU A 8 -6.38 -13.14 10.79
C LEU A 8 -7.10 -12.12 11.68
N PHE A 9 -7.38 -10.93 11.14
CA PHE A 9 -8.12 -9.89 11.86
C PHE A 9 -9.46 -9.65 11.18
N GLY A 10 -10.54 -10.11 11.81
CA GLY A 10 -11.90 -9.69 11.47
C GLY A 10 -12.27 -8.49 12.34
N TYR A 11 -12.37 -7.31 11.77
CA TYR A 11 -12.92 -6.14 12.44
C TYR A 11 -14.22 -5.74 11.78
N GLY A 12 -15.32 -5.82 12.51
CA GLY A 12 -16.47 -4.99 12.25
C GLY A 12 -16.18 -3.61 12.83
N SER A 13 -15.63 -2.69 12.07
CA SER A 13 -15.49 -1.32 12.52
C SER A 13 -16.67 -0.51 12.01
N LEU A 14 -17.51 -0.04 12.94
CA LEU A 14 -18.41 1.06 12.70
C LEU A 14 -17.54 2.32 12.60
N VAL A 15 -17.06 2.64 11.40
CA VAL A 15 -16.42 3.92 11.14
C VAL A 15 -17.53 4.93 10.99
N LEU A 16 -17.72 5.76 12.01
CA LEU A 16 -18.53 6.97 11.89
C LEU A 16 -17.68 8.01 11.16
N PRO A 17 -17.98 8.39 9.92
CA PRO A 17 -17.27 9.48 9.27
C PRO A 17 -17.81 10.80 9.82
N GLU A 18 -16.91 11.69 10.21
CA GLU A 18 -17.25 13.10 10.38
C GLU A 18 -17.80 13.66 9.06
N THR A 19 -19.05 14.07 9.09
CA THR A 19 -19.72 15.01 8.17
C THR A 19 -19.66 14.73 6.67
N THR A 20 -20.18 13.61 6.22
CA THR A 20 -21.01 13.53 5.01
C THR A 20 -22.03 12.44 5.25
N GLN A 21 -23.31 12.75 5.10
CA GLN A 21 -24.44 11.86 5.34
C GLN A 21 -24.49 10.76 4.27
N ALA A 22 -23.63 9.77 4.40
CA ALA A 22 -23.78 8.48 3.74
C ALA A 22 -23.55 7.43 4.82
N ASN A 23 -24.59 6.71 5.20
CA ASN A 23 -24.49 5.54 6.06
C ASN A 23 -23.80 4.43 5.24
N ASP A 24 -22.52 4.26 5.48
CA ASP A 24 -21.72 3.22 4.84
C ASP A 24 -21.51 2.09 5.84
N ALA A 25 -22.19 0.99 5.63
CA ALA A 25 -22.06 -0.21 6.45
C ALA A 25 -21.59 -1.38 5.58
N GLY A 26 -20.56 -2.08 6.03
CA GLY A 26 -19.95 -3.13 5.24
C GLY A 26 -19.21 -4.17 6.06
N ALA A 27 -18.93 -5.30 5.45
CA ALA A 27 -18.07 -6.36 5.96
C ALA A 27 -16.65 -6.18 5.41
N PHE A 28 -15.66 -6.23 6.29
CA PHE A 28 -14.26 -6.04 5.95
C PHE A 28 -13.45 -7.28 6.32
N LEU A 29 -12.70 -7.82 5.36
CA LEU A 29 -11.74 -8.90 5.57
C LEU A 29 -10.33 -8.38 5.30
N ARG A 30 -9.40 -8.66 6.21
CA ARG A 30 -7.98 -8.36 6.01
C ARG A 30 -7.11 -9.54 6.35
N LEU A 31 -6.23 -9.90 5.43
CA LEU A 31 -5.21 -10.92 5.59
C LEU A 31 -3.84 -10.26 5.57
N GLY A 32 -2.99 -10.59 6.54
CA GLY A 32 -1.63 -10.07 6.64
C GLY A 32 -0.62 -11.16 6.91
N TYR A 33 0.52 -11.10 6.22
CA TYR A 33 1.68 -11.96 6.43
C TYR A 33 2.93 -11.11 6.42
N ASP A 34 3.76 -11.19 7.45
CA ASP A 34 4.99 -10.40 7.57
C ASP A 34 6.11 -11.22 8.21
N THR A 35 7.20 -11.36 7.46
CA THR A 35 8.45 -12.03 7.88
C THR A 35 9.66 -11.13 7.73
N ARG A 36 9.45 -9.83 7.52
CA ARG A 36 10.55 -8.89 7.36
C ARG A 36 11.37 -8.77 8.65
N ASP A 37 12.66 -8.55 8.48
CA ASP A 37 13.59 -8.31 9.59
C ASP A 37 13.44 -6.91 10.21
N ALA A 38 12.96 -5.93 9.43
CA ALA A 38 12.69 -4.57 9.88
C ALA A 38 11.46 -3.99 9.17
N VAL A 39 10.75 -3.08 9.86
CA VAL A 39 9.54 -2.44 9.30
C VAL A 39 9.89 -1.31 8.33
N GLY A 40 10.92 -0.51 8.64
CA GLY A 40 11.31 0.67 7.86
C GLY A 40 12.14 0.34 6.63
N LEU A 41 13.31 -0.24 6.85
CA LEU A 41 14.28 -0.62 5.82
C LEU A 41 14.55 -2.13 5.89
N PRO A 42 13.68 -2.97 5.35
CA PRO A 42 13.87 -4.41 5.40
C PRO A 42 15.03 -4.84 4.50
N THR A 43 15.91 -5.69 5.04
CA THR A 43 17.00 -6.29 4.27
C THR A 43 16.68 -7.70 3.81
N ARG A 44 15.69 -8.33 4.41
CA ARG A 44 15.18 -9.66 4.04
C ARG A 44 13.75 -9.87 4.49
N GLY A 45 13.06 -10.82 3.84
CA GLY A 45 11.72 -11.26 4.22
C GLY A 45 10.66 -10.78 3.27
N THR A 46 9.43 -11.13 3.56
CA THR A 46 8.26 -10.84 2.73
C THR A 46 7.16 -10.24 3.59
N MET A 47 6.49 -9.25 3.08
CA MET A 47 5.25 -8.72 3.61
C MET A 47 4.17 -8.80 2.53
N MET A 48 3.01 -9.30 2.92
CA MET A 48 1.81 -9.32 2.09
C MET A 48 0.64 -8.83 2.94
N ALA A 49 -0.15 -7.95 2.38
CA ALA A 49 -1.44 -7.57 2.95
C ALA A 49 -2.48 -7.60 1.83
N LEU A 50 -3.61 -8.22 2.11
CA LEU A 50 -4.78 -8.25 1.24
C LEU A 50 -5.97 -7.77 2.04
N SER A 51 -6.81 -6.96 1.44
CA SER A 51 -8.06 -6.49 2.03
C SER A 51 -9.20 -6.60 1.04
N TYR A 52 -10.37 -6.90 1.55
CA TYR A 52 -11.62 -6.95 0.81
C TYR A 52 -12.69 -6.27 1.65
N LEU A 53 -13.45 -5.39 1.03
CA LEU A 53 -14.59 -4.69 1.63
C LEU A 53 -15.82 -4.97 0.77
N HIS A 54 -16.85 -5.45 1.41
CA HIS A 54 -18.20 -5.54 0.87
C HIS A 54 -19.08 -4.52 1.60
N SER A 55 -19.58 -3.52 0.91
CA SER A 55 -20.60 -2.60 1.40
C SER A 55 -21.94 -2.96 0.78
N GLY A 56 -23.01 -2.97 1.58
CA GLY A 56 -24.30 -3.38 1.06
C GLY A 56 -25.47 -2.88 1.91
N SER A 57 -26.59 -2.66 1.21
CA SER A 57 -27.86 -2.24 1.79
C SER A 57 -28.38 -3.23 2.85
N PHE A 58 -28.07 -4.52 2.70
CA PHE A 58 -28.37 -5.56 3.70
C PHE A 58 -27.71 -5.30 5.06
N LEU A 59 -26.55 -4.64 5.08
CA LEU A 59 -25.81 -4.25 6.29
C LEU A 59 -26.18 -2.85 6.79
N GLY A 60 -27.12 -2.17 6.12
CA GLY A 60 -27.53 -0.80 6.45
C GLY A 60 -26.76 0.29 5.69
N GLY A 61 -25.97 -0.09 4.67
CA GLY A 61 -25.32 0.84 3.75
C GLY A 61 -26.31 1.41 2.74
N GLU A 62 -26.03 2.61 2.25
CA GLU A 62 -26.83 3.25 1.17
C GLU A 62 -26.39 2.82 -0.22
N GLN A 63 -25.19 2.23 -0.34
CA GLN A 63 -24.60 1.84 -1.62
C GLN A 63 -24.01 0.43 -1.55
N ASP A 64 -24.23 -0.32 -2.62
CA ASP A 64 -23.72 -1.68 -2.78
C ASP A 64 -22.46 -1.63 -3.65
N TYR A 65 -21.29 -1.96 -3.08
CA TYR A 65 -20.03 -2.05 -3.80
C TYR A 65 -19.05 -3.01 -3.15
N ASP A 66 -18.16 -3.55 -3.96
CA ASP A 66 -17.09 -4.44 -3.54
C ASP A 66 -15.74 -3.88 -3.97
N VAL A 67 -14.78 -3.84 -3.06
CA VAL A 67 -13.41 -3.45 -3.36
C VAL A 67 -12.40 -4.46 -2.81
N ALA A 68 -11.36 -4.69 -3.60
CA ALA A 68 -10.21 -5.47 -3.17
C ALA A 68 -8.93 -4.66 -3.33
N GLU A 69 -8.03 -4.80 -2.37
CA GLU A 69 -6.73 -4.13 -2.36
C GLU A 69 -5.66 -5.10 -1.87
N GLY A 70 -4.46 -4.98 -2.42
CA GLY A 70 -3.35 -5.82 -1.99
C GLY A 70 -2.00 -5.15 -2.17
N VAL A 71 -1.07 -5.51 -1.30
CA VAL A 71 0.34 -5.14 -1.43
C VAL A 71 1.23 -6.31 -1.08
N LEU A 72 2.27 -6.50 -1.88
CA LEU A 72 3.33 -7.48 -1.67
C LEU A 72 4.68 -6.74 -1.68
N THR A 73 5.47 -6.96 -0.65
CA THR A 73 6.85 -6.50 -0.60
C THR A 73 7.75 -7.68 -0.31
N ARG A 74 8.85 -7.81 -1.04
CA ARG A 74 9.88 -8.81 -0.79
C ARG A 74 11.25 -8.19 -0.80
N ALA A 75 11.97 -8.34 0.31
CA ALA A 75 13.36 -7.90 0.46
C ALA A 75 14.29 -9.12 0.51
N PHE A 76 15.44 -9.00 -0.13
CA PHE A 76 16.49 -10.02 -0.13
C PHE A 76 17.86 -9.38 -0.14
N PRO A 77 18.83 -9.99 0.56
CA PRO A 77 20.20 -9.50 0.59
C PRO A 77 20.85 -9.68 -0.79
N TRP A 78 21.62 -8.69 -1.22
CA TRP A 78 22.31 -8.69 -2.49
C TRP A 78 23.72 -8.13 -2.33
N ARG A 79 24.76 -9.00 -2.34
CA ARG A 79 26.19 -8.63 -2.25
C ARG A 79 26.55 -7.73 -1.07
N GLY A 80 25.92 -7.92 0.09
CA GLY A 80 26.13 -7.08 1.29
C GLY A 80 25.13 -5.92 1.42
N ASP A 81 24.45 -5.58 0.36
CA ASP A 81 23.39 -4.59 0.25
C ASP A 81 22.00 -5.25 0.38
N SER A 82 20.94 -4.51 0.10
CA SER A 82 19.59 -5.05 0.03
C SER A 82 18.85 -4.60 -1.20
N LEU A 83 18.10 -5.51 -1.81
CA LEU A 83 17.16 -5.24 -2.88
C LEU A 83 15.75 -5.60 -2.42
N SER A 84 14.82 -4.67 -2.59
CA SER A 84 13.41 -4.89 -2.28
C SER A 84 12.56 -4.69 -3.52
N LEU A 85 11.58 -5.57 -3.72
CA LEU A 85 10.53 -5.43 -4.73
C LEU A 85 9.22 -5.14 -4.04
N ILE A 86 8.42 -4.24 -4.61
CA ILE A 86 7.07 -3.92 -4.17
C ILE A 86 6.10 -4.01 -5.33
N LEU A 87 4.96 -4.62 -5.08
CA LEU A 87 3.81 -4.65 -5.98
C LEU A 87 2.57 -4.34 -5.16
N GLY A 88 1.74 -3.44 -5.65
CA GLY A 88 0.48 -3.10 -4.99
C GLY A 88 -0.59 -2.72 -6.00
N GLY A 89 -1.83 -2.82 -5.58
CA GLY A 89 -2.97 -2.44 -6.40
C GLY A 89 -4.29 -2.64 -5.67
N GLY A 90 -5.30 -2.00 -6.19
CA GLY A 90 -6.68 -2.11 -5.74
C GLY A 90 -7.62 -1.88 -6.88
N MET A 91 -8.80 -2.48 -6.79
CA MET A 91 -9.84 -2.34 -7.79
C MET A 91 -11.23 -2.47 -7.16
N GLU A 92 -12.15 -1.79 -7.76
CA GLU A 92 -13.58 -2.04 -7.63
C GLU A 92 -13.92 -3.34 -8.36
N LEU A 93 -14.58 -4.27 -7.66
CA LEU A 93 -14.96 -5.56 -8.20
C LEU A 93 -16.41 -5.59 -8.67
N ALA A 94 -17.30 -4.88 -7.97
CA ALA A 94 -18.71 -4.79 -8.28
C ALA A 94 -19.31 -3.51 -7.67
N GLY A 95 -20.44 -3.07 -8.27
CA GLY A 95 -21.18 -1.90 -7.83
C GLY A 95 -20.65 -0.59 -8.39
N ASP A 96 -21.02 0.51 -7.76
CA ASP A 96 -20.55 1.85 -8.08
C ASP A 96 -19.82 2.43 -6.86
N LEU A 97 -18.50 2.51 -6.94
CA LEU A 97 -17.69 3.05 -5.85
C LEU A 97 -17.99 4.54 -5.63
N PRO A 98 -18.42 4.94 -4.43
CA PRO A 98 -18.61 6.34 -4.11
C PRO A 98 -17.33 7.15 -4.28
N VAL A 99 -17.42 8.39 -4.75
CA VAL A 99 -16.26 9.30 -4.93
C VAL A 99 -15.46 9.46 -3.63
N ALA A 100 -16.13 9.41 -2.49
CA ALA A 100 -15.48 9.49 -1.18
C ALA A 100 -14.59 8.28 -0.86
N ARG A 101 -14.82 7.16 -1.54
CA ARG A 101 -14.11 5.88 -1.39
C ARG A 101 -13.13 5.61 -2.53
N ASP A 102 -13.00 6.51 -3.50
CA ASP A 102 -12.01 6.40 -4.57
C ASP A 102 -10.63 6.07 -3.99
N PHE A 103 -9.94 5.15 -4.66
CA PHE A 103 -8.55 4.88 -4.35
C PHE A 103 -7.70 6.12 -4.59
N ARG A 104 -6.65 6.26 -3.79
CA ARG A 104 -5.74 7.40 -3.84
C ARG A 104 -4.33 6.92 -4.07
N LEU A 105 -3.66 7.52 -5.03
CA LEU A 105 -2.26 7.22 -5.33
C LEU A 105 -1.45 8.51 -5.21
N GLY A 106 -0.36 8.46 -4.46
CA GLY A 106 0.56 9.57 -4.27
C GLY A 106 1.20 9.58 -2.89
N GLY A 107 2.25 10.38 -2.76
CA GLY A 107 3.06 10.50 -1.57
C GLY A 107 4.23 9.52 -1.52
N ILE A 108 5.23 9.87 -0.73
CA ILE A 108 6.55 9.19 -0.69
C ILE A 108 6.47 7.69 -0.35
N ARG A 109 5.42 7.26 0.35
CA ARG A 109 5.23 5.86 0.75
C ARG A 109 4.59 5.01 -0.33
N SER A 110 3.62 5.56 -1.07
CA SER A 110 2.89 4.83 -2.12
C SER A 110 3.50 5.09 -3.49
N PHE A 111 3.64 6.35 -3.91
CA PHE A 111 4.22 6.72 -5.20
C PHE A 111 5.06 7.99 -5.10
N PRO A 112 6.40 7.87 -5.01
CA PRO A 112 7.28 9.03 -4.96
C PRO A 112 7.20 9.84 -6.26
N GLY A 113 7.24 11.17 -6.13
CA GLY A 113 7.09 12.11 -7.24
C GLY A 113 5.69 12.68 -7.40
N LEU A 114 4.68 12.07 -6.78
CA LEU A 114 3.34 12.62 -6.65
C LEU A 114 3.13 13.24 -5.26
N ARG A 115 2.29 14.27 -5.18
CA ARG A 115 1.78 14.76 -3.91
C ARG A 115 0.91 13.70 -3.23
N ILE A 116 0.71 13.84 -1.93
CA ILE A 116 -0.18 12.93 -1.19
C ILE A 116 -1.58 13.01 -1.81
N ASP A 117 -2.15 11.83 -2.13
CA ASP A 117 -3.51 11.69 -2.70
C ASP A 117 -3.75 12.47 -3.99
N GLU A 118 -2.71 12.69 -4.79
CA GLU A 118 -2.80 13.50 -6.01
C GLU A 118 -3.69 12.88 -7.07
N LEU A 119 -3.64 11.54 -7.22
CA LEU A 119 -4.49 10.83 -8.17
C LEU A 119 -5.61 10.09 -7.44
N ARG A 120 -6.81 10.11 -8.04
CA ARG A 120 -8.00 9.41 -7.54
C ARG A 120 -8.65 8.61 -8.67
N GLY A 121 -9.21 7.44 -8.30
CA GLY A 121 -9.90 6.60 -9.27
C GLY A 121 -10.43 5.32 -8.64
N THR A 122 -11.10 4.50 -9.45
CA THR A 122 -11.74 3.26 -9.00
C THR A 122 -10.81 2.05 -9.03
N SER A 123 -9.61 2.20 -9.59
CA SER A 123 -8.58 1.17 -9.56
C SER A 123 -7.18 1.77 -9.64
N TYR A 124 -6.18 1.05 -9.14
CA TYR A 124 -4.79 1.43 -9.31
C TYR A 124 -3.88 0.22 -9.26
N TRP A 125 -2.69 0.36 -9.79
CA TRP A 125 -1.58 -0.55 -9.54
C TRP A 125 -0.27 0.22 -9.48
N PHE A 126 0.69 -0.32 -8.76
CA PHE A 126 2.07 0.13 -8.78
C PHE A 126 3.02 -1.04 -8.59
N ALA A 127 4.18 -0.91 -9.19
CA ALA A 127 5.30 -1.84 -9.02
C ALA A 127 6.59 -1.04 -8.86
N GLY A 128 7.50 -1.52 -8.04
CA GLY A 128 8.75 -0.80 -7.83
C GLY A 128 9.85 -1.66 -7.26
N THR A 129 11.04 -1.08 -7.24
CA THR A 129 12.22 -1.67 -6.63
C THR A 129 12.94 -0.61 -5.80
N THR A 130 13.52 -1.05 -4.68
CA THR A 130 14.37 -0.22 -3.84
C THR A 130 15.68 -0.94 -3.64
N TYR A 131 16.77 -0.28 -3.98
CA TYR A 131 18.13 -0.75 -3.67
C TYR A 131 18.69 0.05 -2.51
N LEU A 132 19.21 -0.64 -1.50
CA LEU A 132 19.80 -0.06 -0.30
C LEU A 132 21.27 -0.42 -0.24
N TRP A 133 22.14 0.56 -0.43
CA TRP A 133 23.58 0.45 -0.21
C TRP A 133 23.89 0.56 1.26
N LYS A 134 24.58 -0.42 1.81
CA LYS A 134 25.09 -0.34 3.18
C LYS A 134 26.37 0.52 3.18
N LEU A 135 26.31 1.71 3.77
CA LEU A 135 27.41 2.65 3.83
C LEU A 135 28.35 2.39 5.00
N ALA A 136 27.79 2.12 6.17
CA ALA A 136 28.57 1.89 7.39
C ALA A 136 27.77 1.09 8.43
N ASP A 137 28.50 0.39 9.30
CA ASP A 137 27.95 -0.16 10.54
C ASP A 137 28.03 0.91 11.62
N ILE A 138 26.89 1.21 12.26
CA ILE A 138 26.80 2.18 13.35
C ILE A 138 26.73 1.40 14.67
N GLN A 139 27.27 2.03 15.74
CA GLN A 139 27.24 1.43 17.08
C GLN A 139 25.80 1.10 17.52
N PRO A 140 25.61 0.03 18.34
CA PRO A 140 24.28 -0.53 18.67
C PRO A 140 23.29 0.46 19.30
N LEU A 141 23.76 1.58 19.82
CA LEU A 141 22.94 2.60 20.50
C LEU A 141 22.13 3.48 19.52
N MET A 142 22.54 3.59 18.25
CA MET A 142 21.94 4.48 17.24
C MET A 142 21.32 3.76 16.03
N GLY A 143 21.29 2.44 16.03
CA GLY A 143 20.85 1.62 14.90
C GLY A 143 21.95 0.67 14.45
N GLN A 144 21.60 -0.25 13.55
CA GLN A 144 22.54 -1.32 13.16
C GLN A 144 23.42 -0.97 11.95
N ALA A 145 22.96 -0.08 11.07
CA ALA A 145 23.72 0.34 9.90
C ALA A 145 23.14 1.62 9.27
N LEU A 146 24.00 2.35 8.54
CA LEU A 146 23.61 3.48 7.69
C LEU A 146 23.43 2.97 6.25
N TYR A 147 22.33 3.32 5.64
CA TYR A 147 22.00 2.96 4.26
C TYR A 147 21.74 4.20 3.40
N ALA A 148 22.23 4.19 2.18
CA ALA A 148 21.70 5.03 1.11
C ALA A 148 20.73 4.21 0.28
N GLY A 149 19.65 4.81 -0.20
CA GLY A 149 18.61 4.12 -0.95
C GLY A 149 18.25 4.81 -2.25
N LEU A 150 17.99 4.02 -3.27
CA LEU A 150 17.36 4.44 -4.52
C LEU A 150 16.11 3.62 -4.76
N ARG A 151 14.98 4.29 -4.99
CA ARG A 151 13.69 3.67 -5.31
C ARG A 151 13.26 4.07 -6.71
N LEU A 152 12.92 3.08 -7.52
CA LEU A 152 12.30 3.24 -8.83
C LEU A 152 10.91 2.63 -8.77
N GLN A 153 9.93 3.29 -9.35
CA GLN A 153 8.55 2.82 -9.31
C GLN A 153 7.79 3.22 -10.57
N ALA A 154 6.90 2.34 -11.01
CA ALA A 154 5.92 2.60 -12.05
C ALA A 154 4.53 2.29 -11.51
N GLY A 155 3.51 2.99 -12.01
CA GLY A 155 2.13 2.76 -11.61
C GLY A 155 1.14 3.49 -12.49
N ARG A 156 -0.13 3.17 -12.30
CA ARG A 156 -1.24 3.76 -13.04
C ARG A 156 -2.49 3.80 -12.17
N MET A 157 -3.26 4.87 -12.33
CA MET A 157 -4.63 4.99 -11.84
C MET A 157 -5.60 4.66 -12.98
N GLY A 158 -6.57 3.79 -12.72
CA GLY A 158 -7.68 3.46 -13.63
C GLY A 158 -8.99 4.03 -13.12
N GLY A 159 -9.97 4.19 -14.02
CA GLY A 159 -11.26 4.78 -13.66
C GLY A 159 -11.15 6.19 -13.09
N SER A 160 -10.10 6.91 -13.48
CA SER A 160 -9.86 8.26 -12.96
C SER A 160 -10.97 9.20 -13.37
N ARG A 161 -11.49 9.92 -12.39
CA ARG A 161 -12.42 11.03 -12.61
C ARG A 161 -11.68 12.35 -12.84
N ASP A 162 -10.35 12.32 -12.79
CA ASP A 162 -9.49 13.46 -13.06
C ASP A 162 -9.17 13.53 -14.56
N PRO A 163 -9.47 14.65 -15.26
CA PRO A 163 -9.16 14.83 -16.68
C PRO A 163 -7.64 14.83 -16.97
N LEU A 164 -6.80 15.03 -15.96
CA LEU A 164 -5.35 15.05 -16.07
C LEU A 164 -4.69 13.69 -15.84
N ASN A 165 -5.43 12.56 -15.86
CA ASN A 165 -4.84 11.24 -15.67
C ASN A 165 -3.75 10.96 -16.73
N PRO A 166 -2.47 11.00 -16.37
CA PRO A 166 -1.36 10.96 -17.34
C PRO A 166 -1.04 9.55 -17.88
N GLY A 167 -1.90 8.56 -17.60
CA GLY A 167 -1.62 7.17 -17.98
C GLY A 167 -0.64 6.49 -17.01
N THR A 168 0.40 5.84 -17.54
CA THR A 168 1.43 5.21 -16.70
C THR A 168 2.44 6.24 -16.23
N LEU A 169 2.67 6.25 -14.93
CA LEU A 169 3.57 7.17 -14.23
C LEU A 169 4.85 6.44 -13.83
N TYR A 170 5.94 7.20 -13.73
CA TYR A 170 7.23 6.73 -13.23
C TYR A 170 7.71 7.64 -12.12
N GLY A 171 8.19 7.04 -11.03
CA GLY A 171 8.69 7.76 -9.87
C GLY A 171 10.11 7.33 -9.51
N ILE A 172 10.92 8.29 -9.07
CA ILE A 172 12.27 8.09 -8.54
C ILE A 172 12.37 8.78 -7.20
N ALA A 173 12.94 8.10 -6.21
CA ALA A 173 13.24 8.69 -4.90
C ALA A 173 14.59 8.20 -4.37
N GLY A 174 15.33 9.11 -3.75
CA GLY A 174 16.54 8.81 -3.00
C GLY A 174 16.29 8.98 -1.50
N SER A 175 17.04 8.24 -0.67
CA SER A 175 17.04 8.35 0.79
C SER A 175 18.44 8.17 1.36
N LEU A 176 18.70 8.77 2.53
CA LEU A 176 19.90 8.58 3.32
C LEU A 176 19.50 8.21 4.75
#